data_4f9baa080d007185a13a04a447e6fd07
#
_entry.id   4f9baa080d007185a13a04a447e6fd07
#
_cell.length_a   1.000
_cell.length_b   1.000
_cell.length_c   1.000
_cell.angle_alpha   90.00
_cell.angle_beta   90.00
_cell.angle_gamma   90.00
#
_symmetry.space_group_name_H-M   'P 1'
#
loop_
_entity.id
_entity.type
_entity.pdbx_description
1 polymer ?
#
loop_
_entity_poly.entity_id
_entity_poly.type
_entity_poly.pdbx_seq_one_letter_code
_entity_poly.pdbx_strand_id
1 'polypeptide(L)'
;MKMVRYADDFVVLVRGTQADAEALWDEVADVLAPMGLRLSVEKTTVTHIDTGFDFLGWHIQRRRIRGHGGKTAIYTYPSRKSLASIKDKVRLLTRRASHRTLADLLRRLNPALRGWCTYFQHGVVKHLFSYIDHFAFWRIVGWLKKRHPKLNMRTLVRRHLPGWQIRDQGIEFFRCQQVTVARYRYRGTRIP
;
A
#
# COMPACT_ATOMS: atom_id res chain seq x y z
N MET A 1 -14.87 -24.17 3.36
CA MET A 1 -13.55 -23.71 3.77
C MET A 1 -12.67 -23.51 2.55
N LYS A 2 -11.87 -22.43 2.49
CA LYS A 2 -10.84 -22.21 1.44
C LYS A 2 -9.60 -21.67 2.12
N MET A 3 -8.44 -22.17 1.74
CA MET A 3 -7.14 -21.70 2.22
C MET A 3 -6.39 -21.00 1.08
N VAL A 4 -5.76 -19.88 1.41
CA VAL A 4 -4.83 -19.15 0.54
C VAL A 4 -3.51 -19.07 1.28
N ARG A 5 -2.44 -19.56 0.66
CA ARG A 5 -1.10 -19.59 1.25
C ARG A 5 -0.10 -18.86 0.35
N TYR A 6 0.79 -18.12 0.97
CA TYR A 6 1.95 -17.51 0.34
C TYR A 6 3.16 -17.64 1.28
N ALA A 7 4.10 -18.49 0.92
CA ALA A 7 5.24 -18.89 1.76
C ALA A 7 4.76 -19.34 3.16
N ASP A 8 5.15 -18.60 4.20
CA ASP A 8 4.79 -18.88 5.58
C ASP A 8 3.45 -18.26 6.00
N ASP A 9 2.98 -17.26 5.24
CA ASP A 9 1.71 -16.59 5.51
C ASP A 9 0.55 -17.36 4.87
N PHE A 10 -0.53 -17.57 5.61
CA PHE A 10 -1.75 -18.16 5.07
C PHE A 10 -3.01 -17.53 5.68
N VAL A 11 -4.10 -17.64 4.96
CA VAL A 11 -5.44 -17.24 5.39
C VAL A 11 -6.40 -18.38 5.13
N VAL A 12 -7.20 -18.72 6.11
CA VAL A 12 -8.29 -19.70 5.98
C VAL A 12 -9.62 -18.96 6.01
N LEU A 13 -10.39 -19.09 4.95
CA LEU A 13 -11.74 -18.54 4.84
C LEU A 13 -12.75 -19.60 5.27
N VAL A 14 -13.41 -19.38 6.40
CA VAL A 14 -14.42 -20.25 6.97
C VAL A 14 -15.80 -19.67 6.68
N ARG A 15 -16.72 -20.54 6.22
CA ARG A 15 -18.14 -20.20 6.11
C ARG A 15 -18.86 -20.83 7.30
N GLY A 16 -19.07 -20.06 8.35
CA GLY A 16 -19.64 -20.53 9.60
C GLY A 16 -19.63 -19.44 10.66
N THR A 17 -19.70 -19.86 11.89
CA THR A 17 -19.63 -19.02 13.09
C THR A 17 -18.19 -18.74 13.49
N GLN A 18 -18.00 -17.87 14.48
CA GLN A 18 -16.70 -17.64 15.10
C GLN A 18 -16.16 -18.92 15.76
N ALA A 19 -17.04 -19.70 16.42
CA ALA A 19 -16.68 -20.96 17.07
C ALA A 19 -16.11 -21.99 16.06
N ASP A 20 -16.71 -22.07 14.85
CA ASP A 20 -16.18 -22.94 13.78
C ASP A 20 -14.78 -22.52 13.33
N ALA A 21 -14.49 -21.23 13.33
CA ALA A 21 -13.18 -20.73 12.96
C ALA A 21 -12.15 -20.91 14.08
N GLU A 22 -12.55 -20.84 15.34
CA GLU A 22 -11.71 -21.10 16.53
C GLU A 22 -11.40 -22.59 16.65
N ALA A 23 -12.35 -23.49 16.43
CA ALA A 23 -12.11 -24.94 16.40
C ALA A 23 -11.06 -25.33 15.34
N LEU A 24 -11.08 -24.68 14.18
CA LEU A 24 -10.10 -24.91 13.13
C LEU A 24 -8.67 -24.49 13.52
N TRP A 25 -8.51 -23.55 14.45
CA TRP A 25 -7.21 -23.19 14.97
C TRP A 25 -6.51 -24.39 15.64
N ASP A 26 -7.24 -25.12 16.48
CA ASP A 26 -6.71 -26.27 17.19
C ASP A 26 -6.38 -27.41 16.20
N GLU A 27 -7.26 -27.66 15.23
CA GLU A 27 -7.00 -28.66 14.18
C GLU A 27 -5.73 -28.34 13.37
N VAL A 28 -5.52 -27.05 13.00
CA VAL A 28 -4.31 -26.62 12.27
C VAL A 28 -3.07 -26.74 13.16
N ALA A 29 -3.18 -26.41 14.45
CA ALA A 29 -2.08 -26.55 15.39
C ALA A 29 -1.65 -28.01 15.54
N ASP A 30 -2.61 -28.93 15.64
CA ASP A 30 -2.37 -30.36 15.74
C ASP A 30 -1.69 -30.95 14.48
N VAL A 31 -2.07 -30.47 13.29
CA VAL A 31 -1.42 -30.87 12.01
C VAL A 31 0.01 -30.35 11.91
N LEU A 32 0.30 -29.18 12.46
CA LEU A 32 1.63 -28.56 12.40
C LEU A 32 2.59 -29.10 13.44
N ALA A 33 2.09 -29.52 14.60
CA ALA A 33 2.90 -29.98 15.72
C ALA A 33 3.88 -31.14 15.41
N PRO A 34 3.48 -32.21 14.67
CA PRO A 34 4.40 -33.30 14.29
C PRO A 34 5.54 -32.85 13.37
N MET A 35 5.35 -31.73 12.63
CA MET A 35 6.38 -31.15 11.75
C MET A 35 7.31 -30.17 12.51
N GLY A 36 7.15 -30.02 13.82
CA GLY A 36 7.90 -29.05 14.62
C GLY A 36 7.51 -27.59 14.39
N LEU A 37 6.38 -27.34 13.70
CA LEU A 37 5.88 -26.00 13.41
C LEU A 37 4.83 -25.58 14.45
N ARG A 38 4.75 -24.28 14.71
CA ARG A 38 3.78 -23.71 15.65
C ARG A 38 3.09 -22.48 15.06
N LEU A 39 1.81 -22.34 15.32
CA LEU A 39 1.11 -21.09 15.04
C LEU A 39 1.59 -19.98 15.97
N SER A 40 1.89 -18.80 15.42
CA SER A 40 2.22 -17.63 16.24
C SER A 40 0.91 -17.05 16.79
N VAL A 41 0.71 -17.17 18.10
CA VAL A 41 -0.47 -16.63 18.80
C VAL A 41 -0.63 -15.12 18.56
N GLU A 42 0.47 -14.39 18.54
CA GLU A 42 0.45 -12.92 18.32
C GLU A 42 0.05 -12.53 16.89
N LYS A 43 0.29 -13.39 15.90
CA LYS A 43 0.07 -13.11 14.47
C LYS A 43 -1.19 -13.78 13.91
N THR A 44 -1.65 -14.85 14.54
CA THR A 44 -2.82 -15.59 14.10
C THR A 44 -4.07 -15.04 14.79
N THR A 45 -5.04 -14.59 14.04
CA THR A 45 -6.28 -13.99 14.58
C THR A 45 -7.49 -14.49 13.82
N VAL A 46 -8.56 -14.77 14.55
CA VAL A 46 -9.88 -15.01 13.98
C VAL A 46 -10.61 -13.65 13.87
N THR A 47 -11.07 -13.30 12.68
CA THR A 47 -11.76 -12.03 12.46
C THR A 47 -12.90 -12.16 11.45
N HIS A 48 -13.96 -11.37 11.66
CA HIS A 48 -15.07 -11.33 10.72
C HIS A 48 -14.72 -10.51 9.46
N ILE A 49 -15.16 -10.95 8.30
CA ILE A 49 -14.86 -10.31 7.01
C ILE A 49 -15.34 -8.85 6.92
N ASP A 50 -16.36 -8.46 7.69
CA ASP A 50 -16.83 -7.07 7.75
C ASP A 50 -15.92 -6.17 8.56
N THR A 51 -15.18 -6.72 9.53
CA THR A 51 -14.10 -6.03 10.24
C THR A 51 -12.88 -5.90 9.33
N GLY A 52 -12.62 -6.94 8.53
CA GLY A 52 -11.50 -7.04 7.61
C GLY A 52 -10.22 -7.52 8.28
N PHE A 53 -9.24 -7.87 7.46
CA PHE A 53 -7.93 -8.33 7.89
C PHE A 53 -6.83 -7.88 6.93
N ASP A 54 -5.60 -7.85 7.43
CA ASP A 54 -4.43 -7.53 6.62
C ASP A 54 -3.74 -8.81 6.17
N PHE A 55 -3.45 -8.92 4.86
CA PHE A 55 -2.72 -10.03 4.28
C PHE A 55 -1.81 -9.52 3.15
N LEU A 56 -0.53 -9.87 3.20
CA LEU A 56 0.48 -9.46 2.20
C LEU A 56 0.47 -7.94 1.91
N GLY A 57 0.28 -7.14 2.94
CA GLY A 57 0.24 -5.67 2.79
C GLY A 57 -1.09 -5.11 2.28
N TRP A 58 -2.05 -5.97 1.95
CA TRP A 58 -3.41 -5.59 1.61
C TRP A 58 -4.32 -5.64 2.83
N HIS A 59 -5.27 -4.73 2.91
CA HIS A 59 -6.43 -4.84 3.78
C HIS A 59 -7.61 -5.34 2.97
N ILE A 60 -8.24 -6.43 3.40
CA ILE A 60 -9.34 -7.11 2.73
C ILE A 60 -10.57 -7.01 3.62
N GLN A 61 -11.65 -6.43 3.11
CA GLN A 61 -12.85 -6.17 3.90
C GLN A 61 -14.12 -6.24 3.03
N ARG A 62 -15.20 -6.83 3.56
CA ARG A 62 -16.53 -6.75 2.94
C ARG A 62 -17.19 -5.42 3.35
N ARG A 63 -17.67 -4.67 2.37
CA ARG A 63 -18.37 -3.40 2.59
C ARG A 63 -19.65 -3.32 1.76
N ARG A 64 -20.60 -2.53 2.23
CA ARG A 64 -21.79 -2.18 1.45
C ARG A 64 -21.40 -1.30 0.27
N ILE A 65 -21.99 -1.59 -0.89
CA ILE A 65 -21.82 -0.78 -2.10
C ILE A 65 -22.75 0.42 -1.97
N ARG A 66 -22.19 1.62 -2.05
CA ARG A 66 -22.96 2.87 -1.96
C ARG A 66 -23.94 2.97 -3.12
N GLY A 67 -25.23 3.26 -2.84
CA GLY A 67 -26.26 3.44 -3.88
C GLY A 67 -26.83 2.16 -4.50
N HIS A 68 -26.53 0.96 -3.94
CA HIS A 68 -26.98 -0.32 -4.52
C HIS A 68 -27.78 -1.19 -3.54
N GLY A 69 -28.75 -0.60 -2.82
CA GLY A 69 -29.80 -1.36 -2.11
C GLY A 69 -29.26 -2.42 -1.13
N GLY A 70 -28.22 -2.13 -0.37
CA GLY A 70 -27.68 -3.06 0.62
C GLY A 70 -26.73 -4.13 0.07
N LYS A 71 -26.45 -4.19 -1.22
CA LYS A 71 -25.46 -5.10 -1.81
C LYS A 71 -24.08 -4.87 -1.20
N THR A 72 -23.36 -5.96 -0.98
CA THR A 72 -21.99 -5.94 -0.45
C THR A 72 -20.98 -6.38 -1.50
N ALA A 73 -19.74 -5.92 -1.37
CA ALA A 73 -18.60 -6.38 -2.15
C ALA A 73 -17.36 -6.48 -1.28
N ILE A 74 -16.44 -7.33 -1.70
CA ILE A 74 -15.10 -7.40 -1.10
C ILE A 74 -14.24 -6.29 -1.70
N TYR A 75 -13.68 -5.48 -0.83
CA TYR A 75 -12.74 -4.42 -1.18
C TYR A 75 -11.35 -4.80 -0.72
N THR A 76 -10.37 -4.57 -1.59
CA THR A 76 -8.94 -4.70 -1.29
C THR A 76 -8.28 -3.34 -1.47
N TYR A 77 -7.54 -2.90 -0.48
CA TYR A 77 -6.77 -1.66 -0.53
C TYR A 77 -5.49 -1.79 0.31
N PRO A 78 -4.47 -0.95 0.10
CA PRO A 78 -3.24 -1.01 0.89
C PRO A 78 -3.53 -0.94 2.38
N SER A 79 -2.92 -1.81 3.17
CA SER A 79 -3.04 -1.77 4.62
C SER A 79 -2.46 -0.47 5.19
N ARG A 80 -2.85 -0.11 6.41
CA ARG A 80 -2.28 1.05 7.11
C ARG A 80 -0.76 0.94 7.24
N LYS A 81 -0.25 -0.27 7.49
CA LYS A 81 1.18 -0.56 7.58
C LYS A 81 1.90 -0.31 6.25
N SER A 82 1.32 -0.75 5.13
CA SER A 82 1.87 -0.52 3.79
C SER A 82 1.90 0.96 3.43
N LEU A 83 0.83 1.69 3.77
CA LEU A 83 0.77 3.14 3.54
C LEU A 83 1.80 3.89 4.42
N ALA A 84 1.97 3.49 5.67
CA ALA A 84 2.99 4.07 6.56
C ALA A 84 4.39 3.81 6.00
N SER A 85 4.68 2.59 5.57
CA SER A 85 5.97 2.18 5.01
C SER A 85 6.40 3.03 3.81
N ILE A 86 5.51 3.26 2.82
CA ILE A 86 5.86 4.13 1.69
C ILE A 86 6.06 5.58 2.12
N LYS A 87 5.26 6.10 3.06
CA LYS A 87 5.46 7.45 3.61
C LYS A 87 6.80 7.58 4.32
N ASP A 88 7.20 6.58 5.08
CA ASP A 88 8.48 6.57 5.78
C ASP A 88 9.65 6.46 4.80
N LYS A 89 9.50 5.68 3.73
CA LYS A 89 10.48 5.65 2.64
C LYS A 89 10.64 7.03 1.98
N VAL A 90 9.51 7.71 1.69
CA VAL A 90 9.54 9.09 1.15
C VAL A 90 10.20 10.05 2.15
N ARG A 91 9.87 9.97 3.44
CA ARG A 91 10.50 10.79 4.49
C ARG A 91 12.00 10.57 4.56
N LEU A 92 12.43 9.30 4.55
CA LEU A 92 13.84 8.92 4.60
C LEU A 92 14.60 9.50 3.41
N LEU A 93 14.08 9.33 2.20
CA LEU A 93 14.70 9.82 0.97
C LEU A 93 14.72 11.35 0.88
N THR A 94 13.76 12.05 1.50
CA THR A 94 13.71 13.52 1.52
C THR A 94 14.36 14.16 2.74
N ARG A 95 15.22 13.44 3.47
CA ARG A 95 16.08 14.04 4.52
C ARG A 95 17.15 14.91 3.89
N ARG A 96 17.56 15.99 4.60
CA ARG A 96 18.46 17.03 4.09
C ARG A 96 19.79 16.52 3.55
N ALA A 97 20.36 15.51 4.18
CA ALA A 97 21.72 15.02 3.90
C ALA A 97 21.80 13.93 2.83
N SER A 98 20.67 13.48 2.27
CA SER A 98 20.64 12.23 1.51
C SER A 98 21.03 12.36 0.04
N HIS A 99 20.98 13.55 -0.57
CA HIS A 99 21.18 13.73 -2.03
C HIS A 99 21.89 15.04 -2.35
N ARG A 100 22.75 15.01 -3.40
CA ARG A 100 23.46 16.19 -3.90
C ARG A 100 22.61 17.07 -4.80
N THR A 101 21.78 16.46 -5.65
CA THR A 101 20.93 17.14 -6.64
C THR A 101 19.47 16.68 -6.53
N LEU A 102 18.56 17.42 -7.15
CA LEU A 102 17.16 17.00 -7.26
C LEU A 102 17.06 15.73 -8.14
N ALA A 103 17.86 15.63 -9.20
CA ALA A 103 17.92 14.44 -10.03
C ALA A 103 18.31 13.19 -9.23
N ASP A 104 19.30 13.30 -8.31
CA ASP A 104 19.69 12.17 -7.45
C ASP A 104 18.55 11.74 -6.53
N LEU A 105 17.82 12.70 -5.98
CA LEU A 105 16.62 12.41 -5.19
C LEU A 105 15.57 11.66 -6.02
N LEU A 106 15.28 12.15 -7.23
CA LEU A 106 14.28 11.56 -8.11
C LEU A 106 14.66 10.16 -8.59
N ARG A 107 15.94 9.90 -8.89
CA ARG A 107 16.44 8.56 -9.27
C ARG A 107 16.16 7.51 -8.20
N ARG A 108 16.13 7.89 -6.92
CA ARG A 108 15.83 6.97 -5.81
C ARG A 108 14.37 6.96 -5.41
N LEU A 109 13.68 8.09 -5.52
CA LEU A 109 12.28 8.22 -5.11
C LEU A 109 11.33 7.59 -6.13
N ASN A 110 11.55 7.84 -7.43
CA ASN A 110 10.67 7.35 -8.49
C ASN A 110 10.53 5.82 -8.52
N PRO A 111 11.61 5.02 -8.43
CA PRO A 111 11.49 3.56 -8.37
C PRO A 111 10.70 3.08 -7.15
N ALA A 112 10.88 3.71 -5.99
CA ALA A 112 10.16 3.35 -4.77
C ALA A 112 8.64 3.59 -4.91
N LEU A 113 8.27 4.76 -5.45
CA LEU A 113 6.86 5.09 -5.71
C LEU A 113 6.27 4.18 -6.79
N ARG A 114 7.00 3.96 -7.89
CA ARG A 114 6.57 3.08 -8.99
C ARG A 114 6.33 1.66 -8.50
N GLY A 115 7.27 1.06 -7.78
CA GLY A 115 7.15 -0.29 -7.25
C GLY A 115 5.94 -0.44 -6.34
N TRP A 116 5.72 0.53 -5.44
CA TRP A 116 4.55 0.54 -4.56
C TRP A 116 3.24 0.66 -5.35
N CYS A 117 3.17 1.57 -6.32
CA CYS A 117 1.98 1.75 -7.15
C CYS A 117 1.68 0.52 -8.02
N THR A 118 2.71 -0.10 -8.63
CA THR A 118 2.56 -1.31 -9.44
C THR A 118 2.03 -2.48 -8.60
N TYR A 119 2.53 -2.63 -7.37
CA TYR A 119 2.03 -3.67 -6.47
C TYR A 119 0.55 -3.47 -6.11
N PHE A 120 0.14 -2.24 -5.83
CA PHE A 120 -1.22 -1.92 -5.37
C PHE A 120 -2.21 -1.50 -6.47
N GLN A 121 -1.81 -1.49 -7.75
CA GLN A 121 -2.67 -1.02 -8.87
C GLN A 121 -3.96 -1.81 -9.06
N HIS A 122 -4.05 -3.02 -8.49
CA HIS A 122 -5.20 -3.91 -8.64
C HIS A 122 -6.31 -3.72 -7.60
N GLY A 123 -6.10 -2.86 -6.62
CA GLY A 123 -7.04 -2.58 -5.54
C GLY A 123 -7.83 -1.28 -5.70
N VAL A 124 -8.53 -0.92 -4.63
CA VAL A 124 -9.22 0.37 -4.52
C VAL A 124 -8.24 1.44 -4.03
N VAL A 125 -7.45 2.01 -4.96
CA VAL A 125 -6.25 2.78 -4.59
C VAL A 125 -6.18 4.20 -5.17
N LYS A 126 -7.10 4.59 -6.06
CA LYS A 126 -7.00 5.87 -6.80
C LYS A 126 -6.80 7.08 -5.88
N HIS A 127 -7.57 7.15 -4.79
CA HIS A 127 -7.45 8.24 -3.81
C HIS A 127 -6.14 8.18 -3.02
N LEU A 128 -5.61 6.96 -2.73
CA LEU A 128 -4.33 6.79 -2.06
C LEU A 128 -3.15 7.19 -2.95
N PHE A 129 -3.24 6.91 -4.25
CA PHE A 129 -2.24 7.37 -5.22
C PHE A 129 -2.16 8.89 -5.26
N SER A 130 -3.31 9.56 -5.35
CA SER A 130 -3.36 11.03 -5.28
C SER A 130 -2.82 11.58 -3.95
N TYR A 131 -3.15 10.91 -2.84
CA TYR A 131 -2.64 11.29 -1.52
C TYR A 131 -1.11 11.15 -1.43
N ILE A 132 -0.54 10.05 -1.94
CA ILE A 132 0.92 9.83 -1.92
C ILE A 132 1.62 10.82 -2.85
N ASP A 133 1.05 11.14 -4.01
CA ASP A 133 1.60 12.18 -4.91
C ASP A 133 1.67 13.52 -4.20
N HIS A 134 0.58 13.94 -3.56
CA HIS A 134 0.53 15.18 -2.80
C HIS A 134 1.56 15.18 -1.66
N PHE A 135 1.61 14.08 -0.89
CA PHE A 135 2.57 13.93 0.19
C PHE A 135 4.02 14.01 -0.31
N ALA A 136 4.37 13.25 -1.35
CA ALA A 136 5.72 13.22 -1.90
C ALA A 136 6.12 14.57 -2.52
N PHE A 137 5.19 15.22 -3.23
CA PHE A 137 5.39 16.55 -3.80
C PHE A 137 5.82 17.55 -2.73
N TRP A 138 5.05 17.69 -1.65
CA TRP A 138 5.38 18.63 -0.59
C TRP A 138 6.64 18.25 0.20
N ARG A 139 6.96 16.97 0.28
CA ARG A 139 8.24 16.53 0.85
C ARG A 139 9.42 16.98 -0.01
N ILE A 140 9.31 16.91 -1.34
CA ILE A 140 10.35 17.39 -2.27
C ILE A 140 10.47 18.93 -2.19
N VAL A 141 9.35 19.65 -2.17
CA VAL A 141 9.35 21.11 -2.01
C VAL A 141 10.01 21.52 -0.68
N GLY A 142 9.68 20.83 0.41
CA GLY A 142 10.31 21.04 1.71
C GLY A 142 11.82 20.74 1.70
N TRP A 143 12.25 19.70 0.98
CA TRP A 143 13.65 19.38 0.78
C TRP A 143 14.38 20.49 0.01
N LEU A 144 13.81 20.98 -1.09
CA LEU A 144 14.32 22.11 -1.87
C LEU A 144 14.43 23.37 -1.00
N LYS A 145 13.41 23.69 -0.21
CA LYS A 145 13.41 24.88 0.67
C LYS A 145 14.52 24.81 1.73
N LYS A 146 14.75 23.64 2.32
CA LYS A 146 15.86 23.42 3.26
C LYS A 146 17.24 23.56 2.62
N ARG A 147 17.35 23.22 1.34
CA ARG A 147 18.58 23.33 0.56
C ARG A 147 18.86 24.77 0.14
N HIS A 148 17.83 25.55 -0.09
CA HIS A 148 17.87 26.95 -0.49
C HIS A 148 17.19 27.87 0.56
N PRO A 149 17.73 27.98 1.77
CA PRO A 149 17.05 28.68 2.88
C PRO A 149 16.83 30.17 2.61
N LYS A 150 17.71 30.79 1.84
CA LYS A 150 17.65 32.21 1.49
C LYS A 150 16.58 32.54 0.42
N LEU A 151 16.11 31.53 -0.35
CA LEU A 151 15.08 31.77 -1.36
C LEU A 151 13.70 31.80 -0.71
N ASN A 152 12.88 32.81 -1.04
CA ASN A 152 11.45 32.77 -0.75
C ASN A 152 10.73 31.73 -1.63
N MET A 153 9.52 31.34 -1.25
CA MET A 153 8.77 30.28 -1.96
C MET A 153 8.51 30.64 -3.43
N ARG A 154 8.16 31.88 -3.74
CA ARG A 154 7.91 32.34 -5.12
C ARG A 154 9.14 32.18 -6.02
N THR A 155 10.32 32.59 -5.53
CA THR A 155 11.59 32.45 -6.26
C THR A 155 12.00 30.99 -6.38
N LEU A 156 11.80 30.18 -5.33
CA LEU A 156 12.11 28.76 -5.34
C LEU A 156 11.27 28.03 -6.41
N VAL A 157 9.95 28.28 -6.44
CA VAL A 157 9.07 27.70 -7.46
C VAL A 157 9.47 28.12 -8.86
N ARG A 158 9.68 29.45 -9.07
CA ARG A 158 10.07 29.94 -10.39
C ARG A 158 11.38 29.34 -10.90
N ARG A 159 12.38 29.11 -10.00
CA ARG A 159 13.72 28.63 -10.36
C ARG A 159 13.81 27.11 -10.46
N HIS A 160 13.16 26.37 -9.55
CA HIS A 160 13.31 24.91 -9.42
C HIS A 160 12.08 24.09 -9.78
N LEU A 161 10.92 24.72 -9.88
CA LEU A 161 9.63 24.07 -10.14
C LEU A 161 8.81 24.82 -11.18
N PRO A 162 9.34 25.10 -12.39
CA PRO A 162 8.61 25.85 -13.41
C PRO A 162 7.29 25.13 -13.73
N GLY A 163 6.17 25.88 -13.67
CA GLY A 163 4.84 25.31 -13.84
C GLY A 163 4.44 24.28 -12.76
N TRP A 164 5.04 24.35 -11.57
CA TRP A 164 4.85 23.36 -10.47
C TRP A 164 5.24 21.94 -10.87
N GLN A 165 6.06 21.79 -11.90
CA GLN A 165 6.61 20.49 -12.31
C GLN A 165 7.94 20.23 -11.61
N ILE A 166 8.07 19.04 -11.04
CA ILE A 166 9.33 18.60 -10.44
C ILE A 166 10.09 17.81 -11.50
N ARG A 167 11.14 18.43 -12.04
CA ARG A 167 12.05 17.80 -13.00
C ARG A 167 13.46 18.35 -12.84
N ASP A 168 14.44 17.53 -13.08
CA ASP A 168 15.86 17.93 -13.09
C ASP A 168 16.67 16.94 -13.94
N GLN A 169 17.57 17.45 -14.79
CA GLN A 169 18.43 16.66 -15.69
C GLN A 169 17.64 15.61 -16.50
N GLY A 170 16.49 15.98 -17.05
CA GLY A 170 15.65 15.06 -17.83
C GLY A 170 14.86 14.03 -17.02
N ILE A 171 14.98 14.03 -15.70
CA ILE A 171 14.23 13.13 -14.81
C ILE A 171 13.05 13.88 -14.23
N GLU A 172 11.85 13.35 -14.48
CA GLU A 172 10.61 13.90 -13.94
C GLU A 172 10.15 13.09 -12.71
N PHE A 173 9.48 13.79 -11.80
CA PHE A 173 8.83 13.16 -10.66
C PHE A 173 7.72 12.22 -11.11
N PHE A 174 7.84 10.96 -10.70
CA PHE A 174 6.83 9.94 -10.99
C PHE A 174 5.53 10.22 -10.24
N ARG A 175 4.43 10.29 -10.97
CA ARG A 175 3.10 10.53 -10.42
C ARG A 175 2.31 9.24 -10.29
N CYS A 176 2.03 8.83 -9.05
CA CYS A 176 1.27 7.60 -8.75
C CYS A 176 -0.13 7.62 -9.37
N GLN A 177 -0.80 8.77 -9.41
CA GLN A 177 -2.15 8.90 -9.97
C GLN A 177 -2.21 8.65 -11.49
N GLN A 178 -1.09 8.66 -12.21
CA GLN A 178 -1.02 8.31 -13.63
C GLN A 178 -1.05 6.79 -13.86
N VAL A 179 -0.80 6.00 -12.80
CA VAL A 179 -0.86 4.54 -12.91
C VAL A 179 -2.30 4.09 -13.15
N THR A 180 -2.48 3.29 -14.19
CA THR A 180 -3.76 2.69 -14.51
C THR A 180 -4.15 1.69 -13.43
N VAL A 181 -5.34 1.86 -12.86
CA VAL A 181 -5.88 0.93 -11.87
C VAL A 181 -6.67 -0.16 -12.61
N ALA A 182 -6.10 -1.36 -12.64
CA ALA A 182 -6.71 -2.55 -13.24
C ALA A 182 -7.26 -3.44 -12.13
N ARG A 183 -8.54 -3.27 -11.77
CA ARG A 183 -9.17 -4.10 -10.72
C ARG A 183 -9.41 -5.50 -11.24
N TYR A 184 -8.94 -6.51 -10.51
CA TYR A 184 -9.37 -7.88 -10.72
C TYR A 184 -10.85 -8.00 -10.31
N ARG A 185 -11.71 -8.27 -11.28
CA ARG A 185 -13.07 -8.71 -11.01
C ARG A 185 -13.05 -10.23 -10.96
N TYR A 186 -13.24 -10.78 -9.77
CA TYR A 186 -13.52 -12.21 -9.66
C TYR A 186 -14.83 -12.52 -10.39
N ARG A 187 -14.72 -13.20 -11.52
CA ARG A 187 -15.85 -13.66 -12.31
C ARG A 187 -16.04 -15.15 -12.06
N GLY A 188 -16.44 -15.57 -10.86
CA GLY A 188 -16.69 -16.94 -10.40
C GLY A 188 -16.29 -18.07 -11.36
N THR A 189 -15.75 -19.17 -10.88
CA THR A 189 -15.49 -20.47 -11.54
C THR A 189 -14.32 -20.62 -12.51
N ARG A 190 -13.62 -19.59 -12.96
CA ARG A 190 -12.41 -19.76 -13.75
C ARG A 190 -11.23 -19.09 -13.09
N ILE A 191 -10.60 -19.81 -12.17
CA ILE A 191 -9.17 -19.63 -11.87
C ILE A 191 -8.46 -20.55 -12.86
N PRO A 192 -7.53 -20.04 -13.68
CA PRO A 192 -6.71 -20.90 -14.53
C PRO A 192 -5.86 -21.83 -13.68
#